data_a9dca684fa12e8a6e4d1547686a0908d
#
_entry.id   a9dca684fa12e8a6e4d1547686a0908d
#
_cell.length_a   1.000
_cell.length_b   1.000
_cell.length_c   1.000
_cell.angle_alpha   90.00
_cell.angle_beta   90.00
_cell.angle_gamma   90.00
#
_symmetry.space_group_name_H-M   'P 1'
#
loop_
_entity.id
_entity.type
_entity.pdbx_description
1 polymer ?
#
loop_
_entity_poly.entity_id
_entity_poly.type
_entity_poly.pdbx_seq_one_letter_code
_entity_poly.pdbx_strand_id
1 'polypeptide(L)'
;MKKLIVLLFALALIAGCTKMEDKKNTDANKNNNLMNKNTDKGDPHSGVNMGDNTVPSDGTKDPKAEELVKSADDFDKVYEKNKNEANKKQYIEKHMAAGIYLTYEANLSPKEKYGPALKQFKKVLEADPENKEALQNKQQIESIYEQMGRPIPQ
;
A
#
# COMPACT_ATOMS: atom_id res chain seq x y z
N MET A 1 45.01 4.78 32.03
CA MET A 1 44.21 5.80 32.78
C MET A 1 42.84 5.82 32.10
N LYS A 2 41.86 5.27 32.82
CA LYS A 2 40.47 5.07 32.38
C LYS A 2 39.70 6.37 32.63
N LYS A 3 39.13 6.99 31.60
CA LYS A 3 38.16 8.07 31.81
C LYS A 3 36.76 7.54 31.52
N LEU A 4 36.04 7.29 32.60
CA LEU A 4 34.65 6.93 32.64
C LEU A 4 33.83 8.21 32.45
N ILE A 5 33.08 8.34 31.33
CA ILE A 5 32.11 9.40 31.16
C ILE A 5 30.74 8.79 31.35
N VAL A 6 30.19 9.01 32.53
CA VAL A 6 28.79 8.71 32.87
C VAL A 6 27.95 9.89 32.42
N LEU A 7 27.11 9.71 31.41
CA LEU A 7 26.13 10.70 30.96
C LEU A 7 24.75 10.25 31.46
N LEU A 8 24.34 10.90 32.55
CA LEU A 8 22.99 10.83 33.11
C LEU A 8 22.01 11.54 32.17
N PHE A 9 21.11 10.82 31.55
CA PHE A 9 19.94 11.40 30.90
C PHE A 9 18.75 11.36 31.88
N ALA A 10 18.34 12.56 32.26
CA ALA A 10 17.18 12.79 33.10
C ALA A 10 15.87 12.49 32.35
N LEU A 11 15.01 11.69 33.02
CA LEU A 11 13.61 11.51 32.63
C LEU A 11 12.85 12.82 32.82
N ALA A 12 12.20 13.30 31.76
CA ALA A 12 11.11 14.26 31.85
C ALA A 12 9.79 13.56 31.48
N LEU A 13 9.05 13.16 32.51
CA LEU A 13 7.66 12.76 32.40
C LEU A 13 6.79 14.01 32.22
N ILE A 14 6.17 14.17 31.05
CA ILE A 14 5.10 15.14 30.87
C ILE A 14 3.80 14.36 30.70
N ALA A 15 3.05 14.26 31.78
CA ALA A 15 1.67 13.86 31.79
C ALA A 15 0.81 15.00 31.25
N GLY A 16 0.27 14.85 30.05
CA GLY A 16 -0.71 15.75 29.45
C GLY A 16 -2.01 15.02 29.19
N CYS A 17 -2.90 15.03 30.18
CA CYS A 17 -4.31 14.68 29.99
C CYS A 17 -4.98 15.82 29.21
N THR A 18 -5.46 15.58 27.99
CA THR A 18 -6.44 16.43 27.35
C THR A 18 -7.76 15.66 27.17
N LYS A 19 -8.75 16.23 27.81
CA LYS A 19 -10.16 15.88 27.87
C LYS A 19 -10.77 15.83 26.46
N MET A 20 -11.43 14.72 26.14
CA MET A 20 -12.35 14.65 25.01
C MET A 20 -13.64 15.41 25.36
N GLU A 21 -13.96 16.42 24.58
CA GLU A 21 -15.31 17.02 24.55
C GLU A 21 -16.10 16.41 23.40
N ASP A 22 -17.16 15.71 23.77
CA ASP A 22 -18.22 15.28 22.88
C ASP A 22 -18.96 16.50 22.32
N LYS A 23 -18.90 16.72 21.02
CA LYS A 23 -19.87 17.55 20.32
C LYS A 23 -20.81 16.67 19.49
N LYS A 24 -21.94 16.42 20.11
CA LYS A 24 -23.18 16.06 19.45
C LYS A 24 -23.56 17.17 18.48
N ASN A 25 -23.63 16.89 17.19
CA ASN A 25 -24.33 17.78 16.27
C ASN A 25 -25.37 16.96 15.53
N THR A 26 -26.60 17.16 15.99
CA THR A 26 -27.87 16.77 15.39
C THR A 26 -28.22 17.90 14.46
N ASP A 27 -28.25 17.67 13.15
CA ASP A 27 -29.06 18.48 12.26
C ASP A 27 -29.63 17.61 11.15
N ALA A 28 -30.95 17.46 11.29
CA ALA A 28 -31.83 16.93 10.29
C ALA A 28 -31.90 17.88 9.11
N ASN A 29 -31.66 17.42 7.91
CA ASN A 29 -32.16 18.10 6.72
C ASN A 29 -33.01 17.14 5.90
N LYS A 30 -34.33 17.32 6.06
CA LYS A 30 -35.36 16.84 5.16
C LYS A 30 -35.26 17.66 3.87
N ASN A 31 -35.12 17.03 2.74
CA ASN A 31 -35.72 17.57 1.51
C ASN A 31 -36.23 16.45 0.62
N ASN A 32 -37.47 16.36 0.65
CA ASN A 32 -38.53 16.00 -0.27
C ASN A 32 -38.13 15.82 -1.75
N ASN A 33 -38.45 14.60 -2.25
CA ASN A 33 -39.54 14.39 -3.17
C ASN A 33 -39.34 15.00 -4.58
N LEU A 34 -39.13 14.11 -5.52
CA LEU A 34 -39.92 14.18 -6.77
C LEU A 34 -40.01 12.78 -7.38
N MET A 35 -41.19 12.22 -7.11
CA MET A 35 -41.72 11.06 -7.79
C MET A 35 -41.86 11.39 -9.29
N ASN A 36 -41.09 10.79 -10.15
CA ASN A 36 -41.47 10.70 -11.55
C ASN A 36 -41.86 9.26 -11.88
N LYS A 37 -43.13 9.09 -12.01
CA LYS A 37 -43.84 7.88 -12.35
C LYS A 37 -43.78 7.74 -13.87
N ASN A 38 -42.93 6.85 -14.37
CA ASN A 38 -43.16 6.27 -15.69
C ASN A 38 -43.03 4.76 -15.58
N THR A 39 -44.19 4.16 -15.66
CA THR A 39 -44.40 2.74 -15.87
C THR A 39 -43.97 2.40 -17.29
N ASP A 40 -42.91 1.62 -17.40
CA ASP A 40 -42.78 0.71 -18.54
C ASP A 40 -42.21 -0.63 -18.07
N LYS A 41 -42.88 -1.69 -18.51
CA LYS A 41 -42.60 -3.06 -18.16
C LYS A 41 -41.36 -3.50 -18.96
N GLY A 42 -40.23 -3.64 -18.28
CA GLY A 42 -38.99 -4.15 -18.83
C GLY A 42 -38.32 -5.07 -17.83
N ASP A 43 -37.97 -6.23 -18.29
CA ASP A 43 -37.25 -7.38 -17.78
C ASP A 43 -36.37 -7.13 -16.54
N PRO A 44 -36.49 -7.91 -15.42
CA PRO A 44 -35.72 -7.68 -14.19
C PRO A 44 -34.24 -8.12 -14.24
N HIS A 45 -33.72 -8.48 -15.38
CA HIS A 45 -32.32 -8.91 -15.55
C HIS A 45 -31.47 -8.02 -16.46
N SER A 46 -31.96 -6.84 -16.87
CA SER A 46 -31.19 -5.92 -17.67
C SER A 46 -30.52 -4.87 -16.78
N GLY A 47 -29.19 -5.00 -16.61
CA GLY A 47 -28.32 -3.89 -16.34
C GLY A 47 -27.93 -3.63 -14.89
N VAL A 48 -27.23 -4.54 -14.24
CA VAL A 48 -26.12 -4.08 -13.41
C VAL A 48 -25.04 -3.63 -14.39
N ASN A 49 -25.15 -2.38 -14.81
CA ASN A 49 -24.02 -1.68 -15.39
C ASN A 49 -22.98 -1.56 -14.25
N MET A 50 -22.16 -2.61 -14.08
CA MET A 50 -20.86 -2.42 -13.49
C MET A 50 -20.17 -1.43 -14.42
N GLY A 51 -20.14 -0.18 -13.96
CA GLY A 51 -19.42 0.87 -14.65
C GLY A 51 -18.10 0.31 -15.08
N ASP A 52 -17.91 0.27 -16.39
CA ASP A 52 -16.65 0.12 -17.04
C ASP A 52 -15.75 1.26 -16.54
N ASN A 53 -15.15 1.06 -15.37
CA ASN A 53 -13.97 1.79 -14.96
C ASN A 53 -12.82 1.24 -15.79
N THR A 54 -12.95 1.31 -17.11
CA THR A 54 -11.81 1.43 -17.99
C THR A 54 -11.20 2.79 -17.67
N VAL A 55 -10.41 2.83 -16.62
CA VAL A 55 -9.34 3.82 -16.50
C VAL A 55 -8.58 3.68 -17.81
N PRO A 56 -8.51 4.74 -18.65
CA PRO A 56 -7.75 4.65 -19.88
C PRO A 56 -6.34 4.18 -19.51
N SER A 57 -5.93 3.05 -20.04
CA SER A 57 -4.53 2.62 -20.02
C SER A 57 -3.80 3.42 -21.11
N ASP A 58 -3.85 4.73 -21.00
CA ASP A 58 -2.85 5.61 -21.55
C ASP A 58 -1.65 5.41 -20.64
N GLY A 59 -0.58 4.80 -21.13
CA GLY A 59 0.61 4.41 -20.40
C GLY A 59 1.12 5.51 -19.45
N THR A 60 0.38 5.77 -18.41
CA THR A 60 0.67 6.75 -17.38
C THR A 60 1.90 6.27 -16.65
N LYS A 61 3.02 6.88 -17.01
CA LYS A 61 4.26 6.68 -16.29
C LYS A 61 4.09 7.30 -14.90
N ASP A 62 4.46 6.57 -13.89
CA ASP A 62 4.62 7.10 -12.55
C ASP A 62 6.13 7.22 -12.25
N PRO A 63 6.71 8.42 -12.40
CA PRO A 63 8.15 8.62 -12.23
C PRO A 63 8.63 8.24 -10.83
N LYS A 64 7.79 8.42 -9.80
CA LYS A 64 8.13 8.07 -8.43
C LYS A 64 8.15 6.55 -8.24
N ALA A 65 7.22 5.83 -8.87
CA ALA A 65 7.24 4.37 -8.87
C ALA A 65 8.52 3.84 -9.54
N GLU A 66 8.88 4.41 -10.70
CA GLU A 66 10.10 4.05 -11.43
C GLU A 66 11.36 4.33 -10.59
N GLU A 67 11.43 5.48 -9.92
CA GLU A 67 12.56 5.86 -9.04
C GLU A 67 12.70 4.90 -7.86
N LEU A 68 11.60 4.60 -7.15
CA LEU A 68 11.63 3.71 -5.99
C LEU A 68 12.04 2.29 -6.38
N VAL A 69 11.46 1.75 -7.46
CA VAL A 69 11.83 0.41 -7.97
C VAL A 69 13.30 0.39 -8.38
N LYS A 70 13.75 1.41 -9.13
CA LYS A 70 15.15 1.49 -9.52
C LYS A 70 16.08 1.59 -8.32
N SER A 71 15.76 2.41 -7.33
CA SER A 71 16.57 2.54 -6.11
C SER A 71 16.67 1.23 -5.33
N ALA A 72 15.59 0.43 -5.31
CA ALA A 72 15.58 -0.88 -4.68
C ALA A 72 16.42 -1.89 -5.48
N ASP A 73 16.21 -1.98 -6.81
CA ASP A 73 16.94 -2.91 -7.68
C ASP A 73 18.44 -2.57 -7.79
N ASP A 74 18.82 -1.28 -7.75
CA ASP A 74 20.23 -0.88 -7.69
C ASP A 74 20.91 -1.33 -6.40
N PHE A 75 20.14 -1.42 -5.29
CA PHE A 75 20.67 -1.88 -4.01
C PHE A 75 20.85 -3.40 -3.92
N ASP A 76 20.23 -4.18 -4.80
CA ASP A 76 20.43 -5.64 -4.90
C ASP A 76 21.93 -5.97 -4.96
N LYS A 77 22.66 -5.28 -5.85
CA LYS A 77 24.11 -5.49 -6.05
C LYS A 77 24.93 -5.16 -4.80
N VAL A 78 24.49 -4.19 -4.01
CA VAL A 78 25.15 -3.81 -2.77
C VAL A 78 24.95 -4.90 -1.72
N TYR A 79 23.71 -5.36 -1.59
CA TYR A 79 23.35 -6.41 -0.64
C TYR A 79 23.97 -7.76 -1.01
N GLU A 80 23.97 -8.14 -2.28
CA GLU A 80 24.62 -9.37 -2.75
C GLU A 80 26.10 -9.42 -2.45
N LYS A 81 26.81 -8.29 -2.59
CA LYS A 81 28.24 -8.20 -2.29
C LYS A 81 28.56 -8.28 -0.80
N ASN A 82 27.67 -7.76 0.04
CA ASN A 82 27.89 -7.71 1.48
C ASN A 82 26.54 -7.81 2.23
N LYS A 83 26.21 -9.04 2.64
CA LYS A 83 24.96 -9.37 3.35
C LYS A 83 25.08 -9.15 4.86
N ASN A 84 25.63 -7.99 5.29
CA ASN A 84 25.63 -7.62 6.70
C ASN A 84 24.25 -7.08 7.15
N GLU A 85 24.04 -6.97 8.45
CA GLU A 85 22.75 -6.53 9.02
C GLU A 85 22.35 -5.11 8.59
N ALA A 86 23.31 -4.20 8.42
CA ALA A 86 23.03 -2.84 7.97
C ALA A 86 22.51 -2.82 6.53
N ASN A 87 23.15 -3.58 5.64
CA ASN A 87 22.73 -3.71 4.25
C ASN A 87 21.43 -4.50 4.14
N LYS A 88 21.23 -5.54 4.95
CA LYS A 88 19.97 -6.28 5.02
C LYS A 88 18.80 -5.36 5.37
N LYS A 89 18.97 -4.53 6.38
CA LYS A 89 17.95 -3.55 6.79
C LYS A 89 17.61 -2.58 5.66
N GLN A 90 18.61 -1.98 5.02
CA GLN A 90 18.40 -1.06 3.90
C GLN A 90 17.76 -1.75 2.68
N TYR A 91 18.15 -2.98 2.40
CA TYR A 91 17.53 -3.78 1.34
C TYR A 91 16.04 -3.97 1.58
N ILE A 92 15.67 -4.40 2.79
CA ILE A 92 14.28 -4.57 3.19
C ILE A 92 13.53 -3.23 3.10
N GLU A 93 14.07 -2.15 3.65
CA GLU A 93 13.44 -0.83 3.63
C GLU A 93 13.16 -0.33 2.21
N LYS A 94 14.11 -0.48 1.28
CA LYS A 94 13.94 -0.04 -0.10
C LYS A 94 12.90 -0.86 -0.86
N HIS A 95 12.95 -2.19 -0.75
CA HIS A 95 11.97 -3.05 -1.41
C HIS A 95 10.57 -2.91 -0.80
N MET A 96 10.44 -2.74 0.51
CA MET A 96 9.16 -2.41 1.16
C MET A 96 8.60 -1.08 0.65
N ALA A 97 9.41 -0.02 0.60
CA ALA A 97 8.97 1.28 0.12
C ALA A 97 8.47 1.23 -1.34
N ALA A 98 9.19 0.54 -2.22
CA ALA A 98 8.78 0.35 -3.61
C ALA A 98 7.49 -0.47 -3.72
N GLY A 99 7.38 -1.59 -2.99
CA GLY A 99 6.20 -2.46 -2.99
C GLY A 99 4.95 -1.76 -2.47
N ILE A 100 5.06 -1.04 -1.37
CA ILE A 100 3.95 -0.28 -0.76
C ILE A 100 3.49 0.84 -1.70
N TYR A 101 4.42 1.64 -2.21
CA TYR A 101 4.08 2.72 -3.13
C TYR A 101 3.34 2.19 -4.37
N LEU A 102 3.87 1.15 -5.02
CA LEU A 102 3.23 0.51 -6.17
C LEU A 102 1.82 0.02 -5.83
N THR A 103 1.61 -0.56 -4.66
CA THR A 103 0.33 -1.16 -4.29
C THR A 103 -0.74 -0.11 -4.04
N TYR A 104 -0.41 0.97 -3.31
CA TYR A 104 -1.40 1.86 -2.72
C TYR A 104 -1.40 3.28 -3.29
N GLU A 105 -0.26 3.78 -3.77
CA GLU A 105 -0.10 5.18 -4.14
C GLU A 105 0.06 5.39 -5.65
N ALA A 106 0.72 4.44 -6.35
CA ALA A 106 1.04 4.60 -7.76
C ALA A 106 -0.22 4.75 -8.63
N ASN A 107 -0.24 5.79 -9.45
CA ASN A 107 -1.29 6.03 -10.43
C ASN A 107 -1.06 5.20 -11.70
N LEU A 108 -1.04 3.88 -11.53
CA LEU A 108 -0.81 2.88 -12.58
C LEU A 108 -2.00 1.92 -12.65
N SER A 109 -2.19 1.30 -13.81
CA SER A 109 -3.21 0.25 -13.94
C SER A 109 -2.89 -0.95 -13.04
N PRO A 110 -3.89 -1.75 -12.62
CA PRO A 110 -3.66 -2.94 -11.81
C PRO A 110 -2.60 -3.89 -12.38
N LYS A 111 -2.55 -4.04 -13.69
CA LYS A 111 -1.56 -4.89 -14.38
C LYS A 111 -0.14 -4.34 -14.25
N GLU A 112 0.00 -3.02 -14.28
CA GLU A 112 1.31 -2.34 -14.23
C GLU A 112 1.86 -2.22 -12.82
N LYS A 113 1.00 -2.19 -11.78
CA LYS A 113 1.44 -1.98 -10.40
C LYS A 113 1.57 -3.27 -9.58
N TYR A 114 0.61 -4.19 -9.65
CA TYR A 114 0.59 -5.34 -8.75
C TYR A 114 1.66 -6.40 -9.05
N GLY A 115 2.00 -6.64 -10.31
CA GLY A 115 3.10 -7.54 -10.66
C GLY A 115 4.45 -7.07 -10.13
N PRO A 116 4.88 -5.83 -10.43
CA PRO A 116 6.09 -5.26 -9.84
C PRO A 116 6.05 -5.19 -8.32
N ALA A 117 4.93 -4.81 -7.69
CA ALA A 117 4.81 -4.78 -6.23
C ALA A 117 5.05 -6.16 -5.60
N LEU A 118 4.43 -7.20 -6.17
CA LEU A 118 4.60 -8.58 -5.71
C LEU A 118 6.06 -9.02 -5.76
N LYS A 119 6.78 -8.63 -6.83
CA LYS A 119 8.22 -8.90 -6.94
C LYS A 119 9.03 -8.24 -5.81
N GLN A 120 8.69 -7.01 -5.45
CA GLN A 120 9.38 -6.31 -4.36
C GLN A 120 9.16 -7.01 -3.02
N PHE A 121 7.92 -7.40 -2.69
CA PHE A 121 7.63 -8.12 -1.45
C PHE A 121 8.27 -9.52 -1.41
N LYS A 122 8.35 -10.24 -2.54
CA LYS A 122 9.08 -11.51 -2.61
C LYS A 122 10.56 -11.34 -2.25
N LYS A 123 11.22 -10.29 -2.75
CA LYS A 123 12.62 -9.97 -2.40
C LYS A 123 12.78 -9.68 -0.90
N VAL A 124 11.85 -8.95 -0.28
CA VAL A 124 11.86 -8.76 1.17
C VAL A 124 11.83 -10.10 1.90
N LEU A 125 10.94 -11.00 1.48
CA LEU A 125 10.77 -12.31 2.11
C LEU A 125 11.94 -13.27 1.86
N GLU A 126 12.72 -13.07 0.81
CA GLU A 126 14.00 -13.78 0.62
C GLU A 126 15.06 -13.38 1.66
N ALA A 127 15.07 -12.10 2.06
CA ALA A 127 15.96 -11.59 3.08
C ALA A 127 15.44 -11.80 4.51
N ASP A 128 14.14 -11.68 4.70
CA ASP A 128 13.44 -11.81 5.98
C ASP A 128 12.11 -12.57 5.79
N PRO A 129 12.13 -13.91 5.88
CA PRO A 129 10.94 -14.74 5.68
C PRO A 129 9.82 -14.51 6.68
N GLU A 130 10.12 -13.92 7.85
CA GLU A 130 9.16 -13.63 8.92
C GLU A 130 8.61 -12.21 8.86
N ASN A 131 8.92 -11.44 7.82
CA ASN A 131 8.43 -10.08 7.67
C ASN A 131 6.90 -10.08 7.46
N LYS A 132 6.18 -9.77 8.53
CA LYS A 132 4.71 -9.84 8.55
C LYS A 132 4.06 -8.90 7.55
N GLU A 133 4.61 -7.70 7.39
CA GLU A 133 4.05 -6.70 6.49
C GLU A 133 4.22 -7.14 5.02
N ALA A 134 5.39 -7.65 4.65
CA ALA A 134 5.61 -8.20 3.32
C ALA A 134 4.73 -9.43 3.03
N LEU A 135 4.54 -10.31 4.02
CA LEU A 135 3.63 -11.46 3.89
C LEU A 135 2.18 -11.03 3.65
N GLN A 136 1.68 -10.06 4.41
CA GLN A 136 0.32 -9.54 4.27
C GLN A 136 0.09 -8.90 2.90
N ASN A 137 1.01 -8.03 2.48
CA ASN A 137 0.91 -7.36 1.18
C ASN A 137 1.00 -8.36 0.01
N LYS A 138 1.90 -9.34 0.09
CA LYS A 138 1.99 -10.43 -0.88
C LYS A 138 0.66 -11.17 -1.00
N GLN A 139 0.09 -11.63 0.11
CA GLN A 139 -1.19 -12.35 0.13
C GLN A 139 -2.34 -11.51 -0.42
N GLN A 140 -2.37 -10.23 -0.09
CA GLN A 140 -3.39 -9.32 -0.61
C GLN A 140 -3.32 -9.23 -2.15
N ILE A 141 -2.13 -9.06 -2.71
CA ILE A 141 -1.95 -9.00 -4.17
C ILE A 141 -2.32 -10.34 -4.82
N GLU A 142 -1.90 -11.46 -4.25
CA GLU A 142 -2.24 -12.79 -4.75
C GLU A 142 -3.76 -13.00 -4.77
N SER A 143 -4.46 -12.60 -3.71
CA SER A 143 -5.93 -12.63 -3.66
C SER A 143 -6.59 -11.75 -4.75
N ILE A 144 -6.02 -10.60 -5.07
CA ILE A 144 -6.51 -9.77 -6.18
C ILE A 144 -6.37 -10.51 -7.52
N TYR A 145 -5.25 -11.18 -7.77
CA TYR A 145 -5.07 -11.98 -8.98
C TYR A 145 -6.07 -13.12 -9.07
N GLU A 146 -6.32 -13.84 -7.96
CA GLU A 146 -7.32 -14.91 -7.88
C GLU A 146 -8.73 -14.40 -8.18
N GLN A 147 -9.12 -13.25 -7.58
CA GLN A 147 -10.42 -12.63 -7.83
C GLN A 147 -10.59 -12.18 -9.30
N MET A 148 -9.52 -11.78 -9.94
CA MET A 148 -9.52 -11.45 -11.37
C MET A 148 -9.50 -12.68 -12.29
N GLY A 149 -9.39 -13.89 -11.75
CA GLY A 149 -9.21 -15.12 -12.53
C GLY A 149 -7.91 -15.14 -13.34
N ARG A 150 -6.86 -14.48 -12.87
CA ARG A 150 -5.56 -14.35 -13.55
C ARG A 150 -4.48 -15.16 -12.84
N PRO A 151 -3.51 -15.72 -13.59
CA PRO A 151 -2.37 -16.38 -12.97
C PRO A 151 -1.52 -15.36 -12.18
N ILE A 152 -1.07 -15.80 -11.00
CA ILE A 152 -0.17 -15.02 -10.16
C ILE A 152 1.21 -14.95 -10.85
N PRO A 153 1.81 -13.74 -11.02
CA PRO A 153 3.15 -13.60 -11.57
C PRO A 153 4.21 -14.31 -10.72
N GLN A 154 5.12 -15.03 -11.39
CA GLN A 154 6.24 -15.72 -10.73
C GLN A 154 7.38 -14.76 -10.37
#